data_194149024b8adfcfdda1c02e45941ae8
#
_entry.id   194149024b8adfcfdda1c02e45941ae8
#
_cell.length_a   1.000
_cell.length_b   1.000
_cell.length_c   1.000
_cell.angle_alpha   90.00
_cell.angle_beta   90.00
_cell.angle_gamma   90.00
#
_symmetry.space_group_name_H-M   'P 1'
#
loop_
_entity.id
_entity.type
_entity.pdbx_description
1 polymer ?
#
loop_
_entity_poly.entity_id
_entity_poly.type
_entity_poly.pdbx_seq_one_letter_code
_entity_poly.pdbx_strand_id
1 'polypeptide(L)'
;IAMIKKSLLLIVFLVIGCNNPSSKNQKVIPNSSGNINTISVVMPEKAWRGTLGNKVRDLFQTPYEGLPFDEPQFSLKYLNPKVFSGFARQSRNILWFVKDSLSQFQMLQDAFARPQIVALFKGNDDDEQAFYLEENTSLIKQSITENERIEKLRRISKAPTTETNLKKRFGISLRYPTAYKTVKDTTNFIWIQKPTTTGHLN
;
A
#
# COMPACT_ATOMS: atom_id res chain seq x y z
N ILE A 1 -43.44 -55.75 -14.94
CA ILE A 1 -43.56 -54.36 -15.49
C ILE A 1 -43.49 -53.33 -14.37
N ALA A 2 -44.07 -53.59 -13.19
CA ALA A 2 -44.04 -52.64 -12.05
C ALA A 2 -42.63 -52.42 -11.39
N MET A 3 -41.78 -53.45 -11.40
CA MET A 3 -40.42 -53.39 -10.86
C MET A 3 -39.46 -52.56 -11.74
N ILE A 4 -39.61 -52.60 -13.04
CA ILE A 4 -38.79 -51.85 -13.99
C ILE A 4 -39.05 -50.35 -13.89
N LYS A 5 -40.31 -49.93 -13.66
CA LYS A 5 -40.68 -48.53 -13.46
C LYS A 5 -40.08 -47.93 -12.20
N LYS A 6 -39.95 -48.67 -11.08
CA LYS A 6 -39.32 -48.23 -9.84
C LYS A 6 -37.81 -48.11 -9.99
N SER A 7 -37.15 -48.99 -10.73
CA SER A 7 -35.72 -48.94 -11.01
C SER A 7 -35.35 -47.73 -11.91
N LEU A 8 -36.18 -47.41 -12.90
CA LEU A 8 -35.99 -46.26 -13.77
C LEU A 8 -36.14 -44.93 -13.01
N LEU A 9 -37.04 -44.86 -12.03
CA LEU A 9 -37.23 -43.66 -11.19
C LEU A 9 -36.01 -43.40 -10.28
N LEU A 10 -35.37 -44.48 -9.80
CA LEU A 10 -34.16 -44.37 -8.95
C LEU A 10 -32.93 -43.85 -9.73
N ILE A 11 -32.82 -44.23 -11.02
CA ILE A 11 -31.73 -43.77 -11.90
C ILE A 11 -31.87 -42.29 -12.24
N VAL A 12 -33.08 -41.77 -12.39
CA VAL A 12 -33.31 -40.34 -12.66
C VAL A 12 -32.92 -39.47 -11.50
N PHE A 13 -33.03 -39.94 -10.23
CA PHE A 13 -32.60 -39.18 -9.05
C PHE A 13 -31.09 -39.11 -8.90
N LEU A 14 -30.30 -39.99 -9.49
CA LEU A 14 -28.84 -39.99 -9.43
C LEU A 14 -28.18 -39.00 -10.40
N VAL A 15 -28.91 -38.46 -11.38
CA VAL A 15 -28.34 -37.53 -12.38
C VAL A 15 -28.49 -36.05 -11.99
N ILE A 16 -29.26 -35.73 -10.95
CA ILE A 16 -29.51 -34.33 -10.52
C ILE A 16 -28.44 -33.82 -9.53
N GLY A 17 -27.50 -34.68 -9.09
CA GLY A 17 -26.53 -34.39 -8.03
C GLY A 17 -25.24 -33.70 -8.45
N CYS A 18 -25.01 -33.35 -9.72
CA CYS A 18 -23.75 -32.78 -10.20
C CYS A 18 -23.91 -31.41 -10.88
N ASN A 19 -24.67 -30.50 -10.28
CA ASN A 19 -24.51 -29.08 -10.55
C ASN A 19 -23.85 -28.40 -9.32
N ASN A 20 -22.58 -28.68 -9.07
CA ASN A 20 -21.76 -27.78 -8.32
C ASN A 20 -21.62 -26.53 -9.19
N PRO A 21 -22.16 -25.37 -8.78
CA PRO A 21 -21.77 -24.12 -9.40
C PRO A 21 -20.27 -24.04 -9.19
N SER A 22 -19.52 -24.13 -10.29
CA SER A 22 -18.07 -23.92 -10.30
C SER A 22 -17.81 -22.71 -9.41
N SER A 23 -17.15 -22.93 -8.27
CA SER A 23 -16.65 -21.86 -7.43
C SER A 23 -15.86 -20.97 -8.38
N LYS A 24 -16.40 -19.79 -8.69
CA LYS A 24 -15.63 -18.74 -9.36
C LYS A 24 -14.34 -18.70 -8.57
N ASN A 25 -13.22 -19.06 -9.16
CA ASN A 25 -11.91 -18.94 -8.59
C ASN A 25 -11.76 -17.46 -8.21
N GLN A 26 -12.20 -17.09 -7.01
CA GLN A 26 -11.95 -15.76 -6.47
C GLN A 26 -10.44 -15.69 -6.35
N LYS A 27 -9.83 -14.95 -7.30
CA LYS A 27 -8.39 -14.69 -7.28
C LYS A 27 -8.08 -14.05 -5.95
N VAL A 28 -7.47 -14.80 -5.05
CA VAL A 28 -7.07 -14.31 -3.74
C VAL A 28 -6.04 -13.21 -3.97
N ILE A 29 -6.41 -11.99 -3.65
CA ILE A 29 -5.50 -10.84 -3.74
C ILE A 29 -4.56 -10.93 -2.51
N PRO A 30 -3.23 -11.04 -2.72
CA PRO A 30 -2.28 -11.16 -1.62
C PRO A 30 -2.20 -9.86 -0.80
N ASN A 31 -1.62 -9.97 0.41
CA ASN A 31 -1.31 -8.77 1.19
C ASN A 31 -0.22 -7.93 0.52
N SER A 32 -0.38 -6.61 0.57
CA SER A 32 0.66 -5.70 0.12
C SER A 32 1.89 -5.74 1.03
N SER A 33 3.04 -5.39 0.46
CA SER A 33 4.34 -5.41 1.11
C SER A 33 5.04 -4.05 1.02
N GLY A 34 6.13 -3.89 1.76
CA GLY A 34 7.00 -2.71 1.73
C GLY A 34 7.02 -1.94 3.05
N ASN A 35 8.04 -1.08 3.16
CA ASN A 35 8.19 -0.17 4.29
C ASN A 35 7.11 0.91 4.25
N ILE A 36 6.87 1.53 5.38
CA ILE A 36 5.97 2.68 5.49
C ILE A 36 6.54 3.85 4.66
N ASN A 37 5.65 4.61 4.03
CA ASN A 37 5.97 5.75 3.18
C ASN A 37 6.94 5.42 2.02
N THR A 38 6.96 4.17 1.54
CA THR A 38 7.74 3.80 0.36
C THR A 38 6.84 3.70 -0.87
N ILE A 39 7.28 4.30 -1.97
CA ILE A 39 6.63 4.26 -3.27
C ILE A 39 7.54 3.53 -4.25
N SER A 40 7.03 2.51 -4.93
CA SER A 40 7.69 1.87 -6.05
C SER A 40 7.39 2.64 -7.33
N VAL A 41 8.44 3.10 -8.02
CA VAL A 41 8.32 3.85 -9.27
C VAL A 41 8.71 2.93 -10.43
N VAL A 42 7.73 2.59 -11.25
CA VAL A 42 7.89 1.66 -12.38
C VAL A 42 7.91 2.45 -13.68
N MET A 43 9.08 2.57 -14.29
CA MET A 43 9.27 3.26 -15.56
C MET A 43 10.53 2.77 -16.28
N PRO A 44 10.70 3.02 -17.60
CA PRO A 44 11.96 2.75 -18.30
C PRO A 44 13.13 3.48 -17.65
N GLU A 45 14.32 2.86 -17.65
CA GLU A 45 15.52 3.43 -17.02
C GLU A 45 15.89 4.81 -17.60
N LYS A 46 15.72 5.00 -18.91
CA LYS A 46 15.96 6.28 -19.57
C LYS A 46 15.07 7.39 -18.98
N ALA A 47 13.78 7.13 -18.80
CA ALA A 47 12.84 8.07 -18.20
C ALA A 47 13.18 8.34 -16.72
N TRP A 48 13.58 7.30 -15.95
CA TRP A 48 13.99 7.45 -14.55
C TRP A 48 15.22 8.35 -14.39
N ARG A 49 16.18 8.26 -15.29
CA ARG A 49 17.39 9.10 -15.30
C ARG A 49 17.16 10.46 -15.97
N GLY A 50 16.03 10.64 -16.65
CA GLY A 50 15.66 11.85 -17.38
C GLY A 50 14.81 12.83 -16.57
N THR A 51 14.18 13.76 -17.30
CA THR A 51 13.34 14.83 -16.76
C THR A 51 12.15 14.31 -15.97
N LEU A 52 11.47 13.26 -16.47
CA LEU A 52 10.31 12.65 -15.78
C LEU A 52 10.70 12.07 -14.41
N GLY A 53 11.83 11.35 -14.33
CA GLY A 53 12.32 10.80 -13.06
C GLY A 53 12.75 11.89 -12.08
N ASN A 54 13.34 13.02 -12.55
CA ASN A 54 13.65 14.18 -11.71
C ASN A 54 12.35 14.76 -11.14
N LYS A 55 11.35 14.97 -11.98
CA LYS A 55 10.04 15.48 -11.57
C LYS A 55 9.36 14.59 -10.52
N VAL A 56 9.43 13.25 -10.67
CA VAL A 56 8.93 12.33 -9.63
C VAL A 56 9.66 12.55 -8.30
N ARG A 57 10.98 12.72 -8.31
CA ARG A 57 11.77 13.00 -7.09
C ARG A 57 11.38 14.33 -6.47
N ASP A 58 11.33 15.39 -7.25
CA ASP A 58 10.99 16.74 -6.79
C ASP A 58 9.60 16.77 -6.14
N LEU A 59 8.62 16.08 -6.72
CA LEU A 59 7.27 16.06 -6.20
C LEU A 59 7.10 15.16 -4.97
N PHE A 60 7.74 13.99 -4.90
CA PHE A 60 7.46 12.99 -3.86
C PHE A 60 8.53 12.92 -2.76
N GLN A 61 9.73 13.41 -2.98
CA GLN A 61 10.78 13.50 -1.97
C GLN A 61 10.89 14.89 -1.33
N THR A 62 9.87 15.74 -1.49
CA THR A 62 9.79 17.03 -0.78
C THR A 62 9.94 16.79 0.72
N PRO A 63 10.85 17.51 1.41
CA PRO A 63 10.99 17.39 2.84
C PRO A 63 9.72 17.80 3.60
N TYR A 64 9.56 17.25 4.80
CA TYR A 64 8.55 17.75 5.73
C TYR A 64 8.97 19.11 6.29
N GLU A 65 8.09 20.09 6.18
CA GLU A 65 8.30 21.39 6.80
C GLU A 65 8.35 21.29 8.33
N GLY A 66 9.25 22.06 8.93
CA GLY A 66 9.36 22.18 10.40
C GLY A 66 10.20 21.08 11.06
N LEU A 67 10.77 20.15 10.32
CA LEU A 67 11.76 19.22 10.88
C LEU A 67 13.16 19.87 10.89
N PRO A 68 14.00 19.56 11.90
CA PRO A 68 15.36 20.12 11.99
C PRO A 68 16.31 19.59 10.90
N PHE A 69 15.95 18.49 10.25
CA PHE A 69 16.67 17.88 9.12
C PHE A 69 15.70 17.59 7.98
N ASP A 70 16.21 17.63 6.75
CA ASP A 70 15.44 17.34 5.56
C ASP A 70 15.08 15.85 5.49
N GLU A 71 13.89 15.51 5.96
CA GLU A 71 13.35 14.15 5.83
C GLU A 71 12.32 14.11 4.69
N PRO A 72 12.56 13.30 3.65
CA PRO A 72 11.64 13.22 2.53
C PRO A 72 10.30 12.58 2.93
N GLN A 73 9.19 13.13 2.41
CA GLN A 73 7.85 12.61 2.66
C GLN A 73 7.72 11.13 2.29
N PHE A 74 8.33 10.74 1.16
CA PHE A 74 8.33 9.37 0.68
C PHE A 74 9.71 8.91 0.26
N SER A 75 10.03 7.64 0.55
CA SER A 75 11.18 6.95 -0.02
C SER A 75 10.80 6.36 -1.37
N LEU A 76 11.57 6.66 -2.41
CA LEU A 76 11.32 6.14 -3.75
C LEU A 76 12.18 4.90 -4.01
N LYS A 77 11.55 3.85 -4.55
CA LYS A 77 12.21 2.64 -5.03
C LYS A 77 11.99 2.49 -6.53
N TYR A 78 13.03 2.69 -7.31
CA TYR A 78 12.97 2.46 -8.75
C TYR A 78 12.81 0.98 -9.10
N LEU A 79 11.96 0.67 -10.08
CA LEU A 79 11.76 -0.65 -10.65
C LEU A 79 11.71 -0.55 -12.19
N ASN A 80 12.56 -1.33 -12.84
CA ASN A 80 12.46 -1.48 -14.29
C ASN A 80 11.17 -2.24 -14.65
N PRO A 81 10.39 -1.83 -15.67
CA PRO A 81 9.18 -2.52 -16.11
C PRO A 81 9.37 -4.02 -16.37
N LYS A 82 10.54 -4.44 -16.83
CA LYS A 82 10.87 -5.85 -17.10
C LYS A 82 10.81 -6.74 -15.86
N VAL A 83 11.07 -6.18 -14.67
CA VAL A 83 11.02 -6.92 -13.40
C VAL A 83 9.72 -6.66 -12.61
N PHE A 84 8.81 -5.86 -13.16
CA PHE A 84 7.53 -5.56 -12.52
C PHE A 84 6.53 -6.70 -12.70
N SER A 85 6.77 -7.80 -11.98
CA SER A 85 5.95 -9.01 -11.98
C SER A 85 5.95 -9.67 -10.61
N GLY A 86 5.10 -10.66 -10.38
CA GLY A 86 5.05 -11.45 -9.16
C GLY A 86 5.09 -10.59 -7.89
N PHE A 87 6.08 -10.81 -7.02
CA PHE A 87 6.23 -10.10 -5.75
C PHE A 87 6.44 -8.58 -5.91
N ALA A 88 7.07 -8.11 -6.99
CA ALA A 88 7.27 -6.67 -7.21
C ALA A 88 5.94 -5.90 -7.35
N ARG A 89 4.88 -6.57 -7.84
CA ARG A 89 3.53 -5.99 -7.93
C ARG A 89 2.82 -5.88 -6.57
N GLN A 90 3.35 -6.51 -5.51
CA GLN A 90 2.75 -6.44 -4.18
C GLN A 90 3.17 -5.17 -3.41
N SER A 91 4.00 -4.30 -3.98
CA SER A 91 4.30 -3.00 -3.38
C SER A 91 3.03 -2.23 -3.05
N ARG A 92 2.94 -1.67 -1.83
CA ARG A 92 1.71 -1.01 -1.34
C ARG A 92 1.35 0.25 -2.10
N ASN A 93 2.35 1.03 -2.51
CA ASN A 93 2.15 2.24 -3.30
C ASN A 93 3.02 2.17 -4.55
N ILE A 94 2.43 2.44 -5.70
CA ILE A 94 3.08 2.30 -7.01
C ILE A 94 2.75 3.52 -7.87
N LEU A 95 3.79 4.14 -8.45
CA LEU A 95 3.66 5.02 -9.60
C LEU A 95 4.09 4.22 -10.82
N TRP A 96 3.20 4.00 -11.78
CA TRP A 96 3.45 3.14 -12.92
C TRP A 96 3.29 3.90 -14.23
N PHE A 97 4.40 4.08 -14.94
CA PHE A 97 4.46 4.80 -16.19
C PHE A 97 4.56 3.82 -17.36
N VAL A 98 3.62 3.93 -18.30
CA VAL A 98 3.49 3.03 -19.44
C VAL A 98 3.42 3.84 -20.72
N LYS A 99 4.27 3.52 -21.70
CA LYS A 99 4.15 4.09 -23.02
C LYS A 99 2.92 3.52 -23.72
N ASP A 100 2.00 4.41 -24.11
CA ASP A 100 0.73 4.05 -24.72
C ASP A 100 0.30 5.19 -25.67
N SER A 101 -0.36 4.87 -26.76
CA SER A 101 -0.92 5.87 -27.69
C SER A 101 -2.13 6.60 -27.08
N LEU A 102 -2.78 6.00 -26.09
CA LEU A 102 -3.86 6.63 -25.33
C LEU A 102 -3.29 7.27 -24.07
N SER A 103 -3.30 8.61 -24.05
CA SER A 103 -2.83 9.39 -22.90
C SER A 103 -3.92 9.48 -21.85
N GLN A 104 -3.64 8.96 -20.63
CA GLN A 104 -4.57 9.00 -19.50
C GLN A 104 -3.88 8.76 -18.17
N PHE A 105 -4.53 9.24 -17.11
CA PHE A 105 -4.24 8.91 -15.72
C PHE A 105 -5.33 8.02 -15.14
N GLN A 106 -4.95 7.04 -14.34
CA GLN A 106 -5.87 6.19 -13.60
C GLN A 106 -5.35 5.93 -12.18
N MET A 107 -6.23 6.07 -11.20
CA MET A 107 -5.97 5.62 -9.83
C MET A 107 -6.62 4.26 -9.63
N LEU A 108 -5.82 3.23 -9.40
CA LEU A 108 -6.30 1.86 -9.15
C LEU A 108 -6.11 1.51 -7.68
N GLN A 109 -7.15 0.94 -7.09
CA GLN A 109 -7.10 0.43 -5.73
C GLN A 109 -7.07 -1.09 -5.75
N ASP A 110 -6.20 -1.69 -4.93
CA ASP A 110 -6.08 -3.16 -4.75
C ASP A 110 -5.89 -3.94 -6.05
N ALA A 111 -5.17 -3.38 -7.02
CA ALA A 111 -5.01 -3.98 -8.35
C ALA A 111 -4.24 -5.31 -8.33
N PHE A 112 -3.22 -5.43 -7.48
CA PHE A 112 -2.34 -6.61 -7.39
C PHE A 112 -2.18 -7.14 -5.97
N ALA A 113 -2.42 -6.31 -4.95
CA ALA A 113 -2.29 -6.64 -3.54
C ALA A 113 -3.24 -5.77 -2.71
N ARG A 114 -3.42 -6.07 -1.43
CA ARG A 114 -4.32 -5.32 -0.55
C ARG A 114 -3.67 -5.03 0.81
N PRO A 115 -3.75 -3.78 1.33
CA PRO A 115 -4.24 -2.57 0.66
C PRO A 115 -3.19 -2.05 -0.35
N GLN A 116 -3.63 -1.49 -1.49
CA GLN A 116 -2.70 -1.00 -2.50
C GLN A 116 -3.26 0.22 -3.25
N ILE A 117 -2.39 1.20 -3.52
CA ILE A 117 -2.64 2.32 -4.43
C ILE A 117 -1.69 2.21 -5.61
N VAL A 118 -2.24 2.23 -6.82
CA VAL A 118 -1.46 2.28 -8.06
C VAL A 118 -1.90 3.50 -8.86
N ALA A 119 -1.01 4.46 -9.02
CA ALA A 119 -1.18 5.59 -9.93
C ALA A 119 -0.58 5.19 -11.29
N LEU A 120 -1.44 4.93 -12.26
CA LEU A 120 -1.06 4.52 -13.61
C LEU A 120 -1.10 5.73 -14.55
N PHE A 121 0.04 6.00 -15.17
CA PHE A 121 0.22 7.06 -16.16
C PHE A 121 0.49 6.42 -17.52
N LYS A 122 -0.40 6.65 -18.46
CA LYS A 122 -0.21 6.29 -19.86
C LYS A 122 0.06 7.54 -20.67
N GLY A 123 0.96 7.45 -21.63
CA GLY A 123 1.29 8.56 -22.52
C GLY A 123 2.23 8.11 -23.61
N ASN A 124 2.22 8.83 -24.70
CA ASN A 124 3.07 8.57 -25.87
C ASN A 124 4.55 8.90 -25.60
N ASP A 125 4.78 9.88 -24.73
CA ASP A 125 6.11 10.33 -24.32
C ASP A 125 6.18 10.71 -22.83
N ASP A 126 7.36 11.13 -22.41
CA ASP A 126 7.64 11.52 -21.02
C ASP A 126 6.92 12.84 -20.62
N ASP A 127 6.67 13.73 -21.58
CA ASP A 127 6.05 15.04 -21.31
C ASP A 127 4.56 14.88 -21.02
N GLU A 128 3.84 14.05 -21.78
CA GLU A 128 2.44 13.73 -21.51
C GLU A 128 2.29 13.04 -20.15
N GLN A 129 3.19 12.11 -19.81
CA GLN A 129 3.19 11.45 -18.52
C GLN A 129 3.50 12.41 -17.38
N ALA A 130 4.42 13.36 -17.58
CA ALA A 130 4.75 14.39 -16.62
C ALA A 130 3.57 15.35 -16.37
N PHE A 131 2.84 15.72 -17.41
CA PHE A 131 1.62 16.53 -17.29
C PHE A 131 0.60 15.87 -16.36
N TYR A 132 0.25 14.61 -16.61
CA TYR A 132 -0.68 13.89 -15.73
C TYR A 132 -0.18 13.69 -14.32
N LEU A 133 1.14 13.54 -14.14
CA LEU A 133 1.76 13.44 -12.83
C LEU A 133 1.56 14.72 -12.03
N GLU A 134 1.85 15.89 -12.62
CA GLU A 134 1.69 17.19 -11.97
C GLU A 134 0.25 17.47 -11.58
N GLU A 135 -0.68 17.33 -12.54
CA GLU A 135 -2.10 17.56 -12.33
C GLU A 135 -2.70 16.70 -11.21
N ASN A 136 -2.16 15.48 -11.01
CA ASN A 136 -2.74 14.53 -10.06
C ASN A 136 -1.88 14.32 -8.79
N THR A 137 -0.78 15.06 -8.64
CA THR A 137 0.16 14.88 -7.51
C THR A 137 -0.53 15.00 -6.15
N SER A 138 -1.38 15.98 -5.95
CA SER A 138 -2.08 16.20 -4.68
C SER A 138 -3.01 15.03 -4.33
N LEU A 139 -3.78 14.56 -5.29
CA LEU A 139 -4.67 13.40 -5.13
C LEU A 139 -3.88 12.13 -4.80
N ILE A 140 -2.76 11.91 -5.50
CA ILE A 140 -1.91 10.74 -5.28
C ILE A 140 -1.30 10.78 -3.89
N LYS A 141 -0.71 11.91 -3.48
CA LYS A 141 -0.13 12.09 -2.15
C LYS A 141 -1.16 11.86 -1.04
N GLN A 142 -2.35 12.43 -1.17
CA GLN A 142 -3.43 12.25 -0.21
C GLN A 142 -3.84 10.77 -0.10
N SER A 143 -4.04 10.09 -1.22
CA SER A 143 -4.44 8.68 -1.27
C SER A 143 -3.38 7.76 -0.66
N ILE A 144 -2.10 8.00 -0.97
CA ILE A 144 -0.99 7.23 -0.40
C ILE A 144 -0.88 7.49 1.10
N THR A 145 -0.95 8.74 1.55
CA THR A 145 -0.84 9.10 2.97
C THR A 145 -1.94 8.44 3.79
N GLU A 146 -3.18 8.42 3.30
CA GLU A 146 -4.29 7.75 3.99
C GLU A 146 -4.10 6.23 4.01
N ASN A 147 -3.67 5.63 2.89
CA ASN A 147 -3.36 4.20 2.83
C ASN A 147 -2.25 3.80 3.81
N GLU A 148 -1.20 4.63 3.94
CA GLU A 148 -0.11 4.44 4.89
C GLU A 148 -0.56 4.66 6.35
N ARG A 149 -1.48 5.58 6.59
CA ARG A 149 -2.08 5.78 7.92
C ARG A 149 -2.83 4.53 8.37
N ILE A 150 -3.65 3.95 7.50
CA ILE A 150 -4.37 2.70 7.76
C ILE A 150 -3.38 1.56 8.05
N GLU A 151 -2.33 1.43 7.25
CA GLU A 151 -1.31 0.40 7.45
C GLU A 151 -0.53 0.59 8.76
N LYS A 152 -0.19 1.83 9.14
CA LYS A 152 0.43 2.12 10.44
C LYS A 152 -0.47 1.67 11.59
N LEU A 153 -1.77 2.01 11.55
CA LEU A 153 -2.74 1.58 12.56
C LEU A 153 -2.88 0.06 12.62
N ARG A 154 -2.92 -0.60 11.47
CA ARG A 154 -2.95 -2.07 11.39
C ARG A 154 -1.70 -2.71 12.01
N ARG A 155 -0.51 -2.13 11.79
CA ARG A 155 0.73 -2.62 12.43
C ARG A 155 0.71 -2.42 13.94
N ILE A 156 0.25 -1.28 14.41
CA ILE A 156 0.10 -1.00 15.84
C ILE A 156 -0.88 -1.98 16.48
N SER A 157 -1.99 -2.29 15.82
CA SER A 157 -3.02 -3.18 16.36
C SER A 157 -2.58 -4.64 16.55
N LYS A 158 -1.47 -5.06 15.91
CA LYS A 158 -0.93 -6.43 16.08
C LYS A 158 -0.33 -6.68 17.46
N ALA A 159 0.28 -5.65 18.04
CA ALA A 159 0.92 -5.72 19.36
C ALA A 159 0.86 -4.34 20.03
N PRO A 160 -0.33 -3.89 20.48
CA PRO A 160 -0.50 -2.57 21.06
C PRO A 160 -0.09 -2.56 22.53
N THR A 161 0.56 -1.48 22.93
CA THR A 161 0.67 -1.06 24.34
C THR A 161 -0.30 0.08 24.57
N THR A 162 -1.02 0.07 25.69
CA THR A 162 -1.89 1.17 26.12
C THR A 162 -1.29 1.82 27.34
N GLU A 163 -1.09 3.14 27.28
CA GLU A 163 -0.60 3.92 28.41
C GLU A 163 -1.78 4.37 29.28
N THR A 164 -1.93 3.74 30.44
CA THR A 164 -3.05 4.03 31.36
C THR A 164 -2.87 5.32 32.15
N ASN A 165 -1.63 5.74 32.42
CA ASN A 165 -1.32 6.96 33.18
C ASN A 165 -1.73 8.22 32.42
N LEU A 166 -1.56 8.23 31.08
CA LEU A 166 -2.02 9.34 30.23
C LEU A 166 -3.54 9.57 30.36
N LYS A 167 -4.32 8.48 30.38
CA LYS A 167 -5.77 8.59 30.52
C LYS A 167 -6.17 9.15 31.87
N LYS A 168 -5.52 8.69 32.95
CA LYS A 168 -5.82 9.15 34.33
C LYS A 168 -5.43 10.61 34.55
N ARG A 169 -4.28 11.02 34.02
CA ARG A 169 -3.72 12.38 34.29
C ARG A 169 -4.19 13.44 33.31
N PHE A 170 -4.34 13.09 32.03
CA PHE A 170 -4.58 14.05 30.96
C PHE A 170 -5.87 13.76 30.16
N GLY A 171 -6.62 12.69 30.48
CA GLY A 171 -7.81 12.30 29.72
C GLY A 171 -7.52 11.74 28.32
N ILE A 172 -6.23 11.53 27.97
CA ILE A 172 -5.78 11.10 26.64
C ILE A 172 -5.58 9.59 26.61
N SER A 173 -6.13 8.91 25.60
CA SER A 173 -5.84 7.50 25.33
C SER A 173 -4.85 7.38 24.17
N LEU A 174 -3.70 6.75 24.43
CA LEU A 174 -2.67 6.53 23.43
C LEU A 174 -2.35 5.03 23.31
N ARG A 175 -2.41 4.51 22.07
CA ARG A 175 -1.93 3.16 21.74
C ARG A 175 -0.72 3.26 20.82
N TYR A 176 0.32 2.51 21.14
CA TYR A 176 1.57 2.49 20.37
C TYR A 176 2.16 1.07 20.35
N PRO A 177 3.10 0.76 19.44
CA PRO A 177 3.72 -0.57 19.36
C PRO A 177 4.48 -0.90 20.65
N THR A 178 4.49 -2.19 21.05
CA THR A 178 5.22 -2.69 22.24
C THR A 178 6.74 -2.46 22.19
N ALA A 179 7.27 -2.18 20.99
CA ALA A 179 8.68 -1.79 20.82
C ALA A 179 9.03 -0.43 21.46
N TYR A 180 8.03 0.42 21.73
CA TYR A 180 8.22 1.67 22.42
C TYR A 180 8.12 1.48 23.94
N LYS A 181 8.92 2.19 24.69
CA LYS A 181 8.98 2.14 26.15
C LYS A 181 8.86 3.54 26.74
N THR A 182 8.19 3.65 27.87
CA THR A 182 8.19 4.88 28.65
C THR A 182 9.57 5.03 29.29
N VAL A 183 10.30 6.08 28.88
CA VAL A 183 11.66 6.39 29.36
C VAL A 183 11.62 7.34 30.54
N LYS A 184 10.68 8.29 30.53
CA LYS A 184 10.49 9.26 31.58
C LYS A 184 9.00 9.54 31.77
N ASP A 185 8.58 9.55 33.03
CA ASP A 185 7.22 9.90 33.43
C ASP A 185 7.29 10.88 34.60
N THR A 186 6.80 12.09 34.39
CA THR A 186 6.74 13.18 35.38
C THR A 186 5.33 13.75 35.42
N THR A 187 5.03 14.65 36.35
CA THR A 187 3.70 15.23 36.53
C THR A 187 3.10 15.80 35.23
N ASN A 188 3.92 16.49 34.42
CA ASN A 188 3.46 17.22 33.23
C ASN A 188 4.02 16.68 31.91
N PHE A 189 4.80 15.59 31.95
CA PHE A 189 5.53 15.12 30.79
C PHE A 189 5.72 13.60 30.82
N ILE A 190 5.44 12.95 29.69
CA ILE A 190 5.78 11.54 29.46
C ILE A 190 6.61 11.44 28.19
N TRP A 191 7.75 10.75 28.28
CA TRP A 191 8.61 10.45 27.14
C TRP A 191 8.53 8.97 26.80
N ILE A 192 8.01 8.66 25.59
CA ILE A 192 7.88 7.32 25.05
C ILE A 192 8.84 7.21 23.87
N GLN A 193 9.76 6.24 23.92
CA GLN A 193 10.82 6.09 22.92
C GLN A 193 10.93 4.63 22.48
N LYS A 194 11.24 4.42 21.20
CA LYS A 194 11.71 3.14 20.68
C LYS A 194 13.24 3.10 20.76
N PRO A 195 13.85 2.18 21.52
CA PRO A 195 15.29 1.97 21.50
C PRO A 195 15.74 1.56 20.08
N THR A 196 16.71 2.23 19.52
CA THR A 196 17.35 1.84 18.25
C THR A 196 18.68 1.16 18.57
N THR A 197 18.96 0.04 17.93
CA THR A 197 20.22 -0.73 18.13
C THR A 197 21.41 -0.10 17.41
N THR A 198 21.20 0.90 16.58
CA THR A 198 22.25 1.59 15.81
C THR A 198 22.25 3.07 16.13
N GLY A 199 23.29 3.48 16.88
CA GLY A 199 23.77 4.85 16.89
C GLY A 199 23.08 5.77 17.88
N HIS A 200 23.90 6.32 18.74
CA HIS A 200 23.65 7.59 19.35
C HIS A 200 23.45 8.61 18.22
N LEU A 201 22.23 9.05 17.98
CA LEU A 201 22.02 10.38 17.43
C LEU A 201 22.25 11.34 18.60
N ASN A 202 23.45 11.92 18.62
CA ASN A 202 23.76 13.06 19.46
C ASN A 202 22.98 14.27 18.95
#